data_925839bc484ada16a9df5b63c322a0ed
#
_entry.id   925839bc484ada16a9df5b63c322a0ed
#
_cell.length_a   1.000
_cell.length_b   1.000
_cell.length_c   1.000
_cell.angle_alpha   90.00
_cell.angle_beta   90.00
_cell.angle_gamma   90.00
#
_symmetry.space_group_name_H-M   'P 1'
#
loop_
_entity.id
_entity.type
_entity.pdbx_description
1 polymer ?
#
loop_
_entity_poly.entity_id
_entity_poly.type
_entity_poly.pdbx_seq_one_letter_code
_entity_poly.pdbx_strand_id
1 'polypeptide(L)'
;DATAASSQEPYESLAVSFTSDVTRSSLEKAASHLRSGKLVAFPTETVYGLGACALRTDAAERIYRAKNRPADNPLIVHVSDRRMLSKLLPSKYPYNAACEALMKAFWPGPLTLLFPVGLDDQGLPRIPSTVTCGQSTVGLRMPSHPIARALISLAGVPVAAPSANASGRPSPTTAGHVFTDLGPRHVLSYIVDGGECSIGLESTVVDATTTPGEVRVLRPGGISVEQIAQALE
;
A
#
# COMPACT_ATOMS: atom_id res chain seq x y z
N ASP A 1 -32.93 7.34 -32.68
CA ASP A 1 -31.60 6.68 -32.91
C ASP A 1 -30.49 7.70 -32.69
N ALA A 2 -29.95 7.72 -31.50
CA ALA A 2 -28.77 8.46 -31.16
C ALA A 2 -27.86 7.49 -30.39
N THR A 3 -26.99 6.81 -31.11
CA THR A 3 -25.89 6.03 -30.57
C THR A 3 -24.91 6.98 -29.88
N ALA A 4 -24.94 7.02 -28.56
CA ALA A 4 -23.90 7.64 -27.76
C ALA A 4 -22.62 6.80 -27.93
N ALA A 5 -21.72 7.24 -28.80
CA ALA A 5 -20.36 6.76 -28.88
C ALA A 5 -19.66 7.14 -27.54
N SER A 6 -19.46 6.15 -26.68
CA SER A 6 -18.59 6.31 -25.53
C SER A 6 -17.19 6.57 -26.07
N SER A 7 -16.67 7.79 -25.88
CA SER A 7 -15.28 8.13 -26.12
C SER A 7 -14.43 7.37 -25.09
N GLN A 8 -14.09 6.13 -25.42
CA GLN A 8 -12.98 5.44 -24.80
C GLN A 8 -11.73 6.22 -25.20
N GLU A 9 -11.15 6.94 -24.25
CA GLU A 9 -9.77 7.43 -24.43
C GLU A 9 -8.91 6.21 -24.77
N PRO A 10 -8.12 6.26 -25.86
CA PRO A 10 -7.26 5.16 -26.21
C PRO A 10 -6.32 4.96 -25.01
N TYR A 11 -6.24 3.73 -24.53
CA TYR A 11 -5.19 3.30 -23.63
C TYR A 11 -3.86 3.79 -24.21
N GLU A 12 -3.32 4.87 -23.64
CA GLU A 12 -1.88 5.08 -23.78
C GLU A 12 -1.28 3.76 -23.32
N SER A 13 -0.72 3.01 -24.26
CA SER A 13 -0.04 1.77 -23.96
C SER A 13 0.85 2.10 -22.78
N LEU A 14 0.55 1.51 -21.64
CA LEU A 14 1.37 1.66 -20.47
C LEU A 14 2.73 1.21 -20.94
N ALA A 15 3.61 2.16 -21.22
CA ALA A 15 4.98 1.90 -21.55
C ALA A 15 5.61 1.35 -20.28
N VAL A 16 5.31 0.08 -20.03
CA VAL A 16 5.98 -0.73 -19.05
C VAL A 16 7.39 -0.82 -19.58
N SER A 17 8.24 0.09 -19.11
CA SER A 17 9.65 0.06 -19.40
C SER A 17 10.21 -1.18 -18.69
N PHE A 18 10.46 -2.23 -19.46
CA PHE A 18 11.13 -3.45 -18.99
C PHE A 18 12.63 -3.25 -18.80
N THR A 19 13.10 -2.04 -18.70
CA THR A 19 14.50 -1.74 -18.50
C THR A 19 14.74 -1.15 -17.12
N SER A 20 15.97 -1.24 -16.64
CA SER A 20 16.54 -0.57 -15.47
C SER A 20 16.31 0.95 -15.43
N ASP A 21 15.61 1.51 -16.38
CA ASP A 21 15.29 2.92 -16.55
C ASP A 21 13.91 3.30 -15.99
N VAL A 22 13.64 2.94 -14.74
CA VAL A 22 12.61 3.65 -13.98
C VAL A 22 13.16 5.05 -13.72
N THR A 23 12.92 5.93 -14.65
CA THR A 23 13.41 7.30 -14.60
C THR A 23 12.62 8.10 -13.55
N ARG A 24 13.22 9.18 -13.07
CA ARG A 24 12.52 10.15 -12.22
C ARG A 24 11.22 10.64 -12.87
N SER A 25 11.24 10.89 -14.17
CA SER A 25 10.06 11.35 -14.93
C SER A 25 8.92 10.34 -14.91
N SER A 26 9.20 9.03 -15.08
CA SER A 26 8.16 7.99 -15.03
C SER A 26 7.57 7.85 -13.62
N LEU A 27 8.39 8.00 -12.57
CA LEU A 27 7.90 8.02 -11.19
C LEU A 27 7.09 9.28 -10.86
N GLU A 28 7.46 10.44 -11.39
CA GLU A 28 6.69 11.69 -11.23
C GLU A 28 5.31 11.57 -11.89
N LYS A 29 5.22 10.93 -13.07
CA LYS A 29 3.95 10.62 -13.74
C LYS A 29 3.09 9.68 -12.88
N ALA A 30 3.65 8.59 -12.39
CA ALA A 30 2.97 7.65 -11.49
C ALA A 30 2.51 8.34 -10.19
N ALA A 31 3.35 9.17 -9.58
CA ALA A 31 3.04 9.96 -8.39
C ALA A 31 1.89 10.96 -8.64
N SER A 32 1.84 11.58 -9.82
CA SER A 32 0.73 12.45 -10.23
C SER A 32 -0.59 11.67 -10.32
N HIS A 33 -0.57 10.44 -10.87
CA HIS A 33 -1.75 9.58 -10.87
C HIS A 33 -2.24 9.25 -9.45
N LEU A 34 -1.35 8.92 -8.52
CA LEU A 34 -1.71 8.69 -7.11
C LEU A 34 -2.36 9.92 -6.47
N ARG A 35 -1.77 11.12 -6.64
CA ARG A 35 -2.33 12.37 -6.12
C ARG A 35 -3.73 12.67 -6.67
N SER A 36 -3.95 12.38 -7.94
CA SER A 36 -5.26 12.56 -8.59
C SER A 36 -6.30 11.49 -8.24
N GLY A 37 -5.95 10.52 -7.37
CA GLY A 37 -6.84 9.43 -6.93
C GLY A 37 -6.96 8.28 -7.91
N LYS A 38 -6.10 8.22 -8.93
CA LYS A 38 -6.03 7.11 -9.88
C LYS A 38 -5.24 5.94 -9.30
N LEU A 39 -5.45 4.74 -9.88
CA LEU A 39 -4.78 3.51 -9.45
C LEU A 39 -3.43 3.35 -10.16
N VAL A 40 -2.40 3.03 -9.37
CA VAL A 40 -1.05 2.73 -9.85
C VAL A 40 -0.59 1.41 -9.26
N ALA A 41 -0.15 0.47 -10.10
CA ALA A 41 0.55 -0.72 -9.61
C ALA A 41 2.05 -0.44 -9.52
N PHE A 42 2.69 -0.93 -8.45
CA PHE A 42 4.11 -0.70 -8.18
C PHE A 42 4.75 -1.87 -7.43
N PRO A 43 6.04 -2.13 -7.64
CA PRO A 43 6.75 -3.20 -6.96
C PRO A 43 7.02 -2.85 -5.50
N THR A 44 6.97 -3.87 -4.65
CA THR A 44 7.58 -3.85 -3.31
C THR A 44 8.54 -5.03 -3.19
N GLU A 45 9.27 -5.15 -2.09
CA GLU A 45 10.09 -6.32 -1.82
C GLU A 45 9.27 -7.60 -1.62
N THR A 46 8.00 -7.46 -1.26
CA THR A 46 7.07 -8.59 -1.03
C THR A 46 6.37 -9.01 -2.33
N VAL A 47 5.43 -8.21 -2.79
CA VAL A 47 4.61 -8.41 -3.99
C VAL A 47 4.28 -7.06 -4.62
N TYR A 48 3.79 -7.03 -5.86
CA TYR A 48 3.26 -5.80 -6.44
C TYR A 48 2.02 -5.33 -5.70
N GLY A 49 1.99 -4.04 -5.36
CA GLY A 49 0.86 -3.38 -4.73
C GLY A 49 -0.02 -2.63 -5.74
N LEU A 50 -1.34 -2.68 -5.54
CA LEU A 50 -2.29 -1.82 -6.25
C LEU A 50 -2.56 -0.57 -5.41
N GLY A 51 -1.87 0.51 -5.74
CA GLY A 51 -1.84 1.73 -4.94
C GLY A 51 -2.90 2.75 -5.31
N ALA A 52 -3.41 3.42 -4.29
CA ALA A 52 -4.21 4.63 -4.38
C ALA A 52 -3.90 5.58 -3.22
N CYS A 53 -4.23 6.86 -3.34
CA CYS A 53 -4.10 7.83 -2.25
C CYS A 53 -4.92 7.38 -1.03
N ALA A 54 -4.25 7.12 0.09
CA ALA A 54 -4.90 6.63 1.32
C ALA A 54 -5.77 7.69 2.03
N LEU A 55 -5.64 8.96 1.65
CA LEU A 55 -6.39 10.07 2.25
C LEU A 55 -7.71 10.37 1.50
N ARG A 56 -8.03 9.58 0.47
CA ARG A 56 -9.19 9.80 -0.39
C ARG A 56 -10.11 8.60 -0.40
N THR A 57 -11.38 8.81 -0.03
CA THR A 57 -12.43 7.80 -0.06
C THR A 57 -12.64 7.24 -1.48
N ASP A 58 -12.77 8.11 -2.50
CA ASP A 58 -13.00 7.70 -3.88
C ASP A 58 -11.84 6.87 -4.46
N ALA A 59 -10.60 7.16 -4.05
CA ALA A 59 -9.43 6.40 -4.46
C ALA A 59 -9.40 5.00 -3.82
N ALA A 60 -9.73 4.88 -2.53
CA ALA A 60 -9.87 3.60 -1.85
C ALA A 60 -10.97 2.73 -2.47
N GLU A 61 -12.15 3.31 -2.75
CA GLU A 61 -13.25 2.62 -3.41
C GLU A 61 -12.86 2.05 -4.78
N ARG A 62 -11.99 2.74 -5.54
CA ARG A 62 -11.46 2.23 -6.81
C ARG A 62 -10.66 0.95 -6.62
N ILE A 63 -9.87 0.83 -5.52
CA ILE A 63 -9.15 -0.42 -5.20
C ILE A 63 -10.15 -1.56 -5.01
N TYR A 64 -11.19 -1.37 -4.18
CA TYR A 64 -12.19 -2.40 -3.91
C TYR A 64 -12.89 -2.85 -5.20
N ARG A 65 -13.32 -1.89 -6.04
CA ARG A 65 -13.96 -2.19 -7.33
C ARG A 65 -13.01 -2.90 -8.30
N ALA A 66 -11.79 -2.43 -8.44
CA ALA A 66 -10.79 -3.00 -9.35
C ALA A 66 -10.48 -4.46 -9.03
N LYS A 67 -10.38 -4.80 -7.75
CA LYS A 67 -10.05 -6.14 -7.27
C LYS A 67 -11.26 -7.05 -7.07
N ASN A 68 -12.48 -6.52 -7.10
CA ASN A 68 -13.66 -7.21 -6.54
C ASN A 68 -13.38 -7.67 -5.09
N ARG A 69 -12.81 -6.76 -4.28
CA ARG A 69 -12.40 -7.03 -2.90
C ARG A 69 -13.59 -6.87 -1.97
N PRO A 70 -13.79 -7.75 -0.98
CA PRO A 70 -14.78 -7.56 0.08
C PRO A 70 -14.57 -6.24 0.82
N ALA A 71 -15.67 -5.51 1.09
CA ALA A 71 -15.62 -4.17 1.69
C ALA A 71 -15.26 -4.17 3.19
N ASP A 72 -15.21 -5.34 3.82
CA ASP A 72 -14.83 -5.59 5.22
C ASP A 72 -13.35 -5.93 5.40
N ASN A 73 -12.57 -6.00 4.31
CA ASN A 73 -11.15 -6.33 4.34
C ASN A 73 -10.30 -5.06 4.19
N PRO A 74 -9.75 -4.50 5.30
CA PRO A 74 -9.08 -3.21 5.30
C PRO A 74 -7.82 -3.18 4.42
N LEU A 75 -7.39 -1.96 4.07
CA LEU A 75 -6.21 -1.73 3.24
C LEU A 75 -5.01 -1.37 4.12
N ILE A 76 -3.84 -1.93 3.77
CA ILE A 76 -2.57 -1.53 4.37
C ILE A 76 -2.11 -0.24 3.72
N VAL A 77 -1.72 0.74 4.53
CA VAL A 77 -1.22 2.04 4.10
C VAL A 77 0.30 2.07 4.15
N HIS A 78 0.90 2.44 3.02
CA HIS A 78 2.35 2.51 2.85
C HIS A 78 2.84 3.94 2.99
N VAL A 79 3.96 4.11 3.71
CA VAL A 79 4.62 5.39 3.94
C VAL A 79 6.06 5.37 3.44
N SER A 80 6.60 6.52 3.03
CA SER A 80 7.99 6.63 2.57
C SER A 80 8.99 6.73 3.71
N ASP A 81 8.57 7.29 4.85
CA ASP A 81 9.44 7.62 5.97
C ASP A 81 8.65 7.85 7.28
N ARG A 82 9.36 8.00 8.39
CA ARG A 82 8.77 8.25 9.72
C ARG A 82 8.03 9.60 9.84
N ARG A 83 8.41 10.61 9.03
CA ARG A 83 7.70 11.90 9.02
C ARG A 83 6.31 11.74 8.42
N MET A 84 6.17 10.97 7.33
CA MET A 84 4.86 10.66 6.76
C MET A 84 4.03 9.82 7.74
N LEU A 85 4.63 8.81 8.38
CA LEU A 85 4.00 8.01 9.44
C LEU A 85 3.41 8.89 10.55
N SER A 86 4.21 9.78 11.13
CA SER A 86 3.79 10.61 12.27
C SER A 86 2.60 11.51 11.97
N LYS A 87 2.40 11.89 10.70
CA LYS A 87 1.23 12.69 10.29
C LYS A 87 -0.08 11.89 10.27
N LEU A 88 -0.03 10.56 10.29
CA LEU A 88 -1.21 9.68 10.26
C LEU A 88 -1.66 9.26 11.66
N LEU A 89 -0.76 9.38 12.64
CA LEU A 89 -0.99 8.97 14.02
C LEU A 89 -1.57 10.11 14.86
N PRO A 90 -2.12 9.82 16.04
CA PRO A 90 -2.45 10.83 17.04
C PRO A 90 -1.24 11.73 17.34
N SER A 91 -1.49 13.01 17.64
CA SER A 91 -0.41 13.96 17.95
C SER A 91 0.46 13.45 19.09
N LYS A 92 1.79 13.47 18.90
CA LYS A 92 2.78 12.99 19.87
C LYS A 92 2.52 11.54 20.33
N TYR A 93 2.10 10.68 19.40
CA TYR A 93 1.83 9.27 19.68
C TYR A 93 3.04 8.61 20.35
N PRO A 94 2.87 8.08 21.59
CA PRO A 94 3.96 7.43 22.30
C PRO A 94 4.09 5.98 21.75
N TYR A 95 5.14 5.72 20.99
CA TYR A 95 5.44 4.34 20.60
C TYR A 95 5.82 3.53 21.84
N ASN A 96 5.25 2.36 22.01
CA ASN A 96 5.69 1.43 23.04
C ASN A 96 7.00 0.74 22.62
N ALA A 97 7.69 0.12 23.59
CA ALA A 97 8.99 -0.54 23.35
C ALA A 97 8.93 -1.62 22.28
N ALA A 98 7.84 -2.41 22.23
CA ALA A 98 7.66 -3.46 21.23
C ALA A 98 7.54 -2.86 19.81
N CYS A 99 6.73 -1.82 19.61
CA CYS A 99 6.65 -1.12 18.33
C CYS A 99 8.01 -0.57 17.89
N GLU A 100 8.74 0.08 18.79
CA GLU A 100 10.07 0.65 18.49
C GLU A 100 11.07 -0.45 18.11
N ALA A 101 11.11 -1.55 18.85
CA ALA A 101 11.96 -2.70 18.55
C ALA A 101 11.65 -3.30 17.17
N LEU A 102 10.37 -3.55 16.88
CA LEU A 102 9.92 -4.11 15.61
C LEU A 102 10.17 -3.15 14.43
N MET A 103 9.92 -1.85 14.59
CA MET A 103 10.25 -0.86 13.57
C MET A 103 11.75 -0.74 13.34
N LYS A 104 12.56 -0.84 14.38
CA LYS A 104 14.03 -0.81 14.27
C LYS A 104 14.57 -2.04 13.54
N ALA A 105 14.01 -3.21 13.83
CA ALA A 105 14.46 -4.47 13.25
C ALA A 105 14.01 -4.65 11.79
N PHE A 106 12.78 -4.23 11.44
CA PHE A 106 12.13 -4.64 10.19
C PHE A 106 11.63 -3.51 9.30
N TRP A 107 11.82 -2.24 9.67
CA TRP A 107 11.49 -1.10 8.80
C TRP A 107 12.74 -0.33 8.36
N PRO A 108 12.88 -0.06 7.04
CA PRO A 108 11.98 -0.44 5.93
C PRO A 108 12.00 -1.95 5.67
N GLY A 109 10.80 -2.56 5.40
CA GLY A 109 10.72 -3.99 5.16
C GLY A 109 9.32 -4.59 5.16
N PRO A 110 9.24 -5.94 5.17
CA PRO A 110 8.02 -6.70 4.95
C PRO A 110 7.17 -6.86 6.23
N LEU A 111 7.17 -5.85 7.09
CA LEU A 111 6.38 -5.80 8.32
C LEU A 111 5.30 -4.72 8.24
N THR A 112 4.08 -5.08 8.55
CA THR A 112 2.94 -4.17 8.77
C THR A 112 2.62 -4.15 10.25
N LEU A 113 2.56 -2.95 10.84
CA LEU A 113 2.15 -2.74 12.22
C LEU A 113 0.79 -2.04 12.28
N LEU A 114 -0.08 -2.46 13.21
CA LEU A 114 -1.30 -1.73 13.50
C LEU A 114 -1.01 -0.52 14.39
N PHE A 115 -1.68 0.58 14.06
CA PHE A 115 -1.64 1.81 14.85
C PHE A 115 -3.04 2.40 14.97
N PRO A 116 -3.34 3.14 16.04
CA PRO A 116 -4.59 3.89 16.12
C PRO A 116 -4.63 4.96 15.02
N VAL A 117 -5.80 5.18 14.45
CA VAL A 117 -6.01 6.24 13.45
C VAL A 117 -5.91 7.59 14.14
N GLY A 118 -5.04 8.47 13.62
CA GLY A 118 -4.95 9.84 14.09
C GLY A 118 -6.16 10.66 13.66
N LEU A 119 -6.50 11.66 14.48
CA LEU A 119 -7.54 12.63 14.18
C LEU A 119 -6.90 13.94 13.70
N ASP A 120 -7.58 14.65 12.83
CA ASP A 120 -7.22 16.00 12.43
C ASP A 120 -7.67 17.05 13.49
N ASP A 121 -7.45 18.32 13.20
CA ASP A 121 -7.79 19.41 14.11
C ASP A 121 -9.32 19.63 14.29
N GLN A 122 -10.12 18.97 13.45
CA GLN A 122 -11.58 18.95 13.53
C GLN A 122 -12.12 17.68 14.23
N GLY A 123 -11.24 16.80 14.69
CA GLY A 123 -11.59 15.53 15.31
C GLY A 123 -12.00 14.43 14.32
N LEU A 124 -11.76 14.64 13.02
CA LEU A 124 -12.07 13.64 11.99
C LEU A 124 -10.89 12.70 11.75
N PRO A 125 -11.13 11.42 11.43
CA PRO A 125 -10.08 10.48 11.10
C PRO A 125 -9.23 10.97 9.91
N ARG A 126 -7.90 11.01 10.08
CA ARG A 126 -6.96 11.36 9.02
C ARG A 126 -6.96 10.36 7.86
N ILE A 127 -7.36 9.13 8.14
CA ILE A 127 -7.53 8.07 7.14
C ILE A 127 -9.02 7.75 7.05
N PRO A 128 -9.64 7.82 5.86
CA PRO A 128 -11.04 7.52 5.66
C PRO A 128 -11.44 6.12 6.12
N SER A 129 -12.66 5.98 6.64
CA SER A 129 -13.22 4.70 7.08
C SER A 129 -13.27 3.64 5.98
N THR A 130 -13.32 4.03 4.71
CA THR A 130 -13.20 3.11 3.57
C THR A 130 -11.86 2.39 3.52
N VAL A 131 -10.77 2.98 4.03
CA VAL A 131 -9.45 2.35 4.09
C VAL A 131 -9.37 1.38 5.27
N THR A 132 -9.94 1.75 6.41
CA THR A 132 -9.90 0.97 7.66
C THR A 132 -11.09 0.03 7.83
N CYS A 133 -12.08 0.06 6.92
CA CYS A 133 -13.37 -0.63 7.08
C CYS A 133 -14.07 -0.28 8.41
N GLY A 134 -13.95 0.98 8.83
CA GLY A 134 -14.54 1.47 10.09
C GLY A 134 -13.78 1.07 11.37
N GLN A 135 -12.63 0.41 11.25
CA GLN A 135 -11.81 0.07 12.42
C GLN A 135 -11.12 1.31 12.99
N SER A 136 -10.89 1.30 14.30
CA SER A 136 -10.15 2.35 15.02
C SER A 136 -8.64 2.30 14.77
N THR A 137 -8.16 1.23 14.15
CA THR A 137 -6.75 1.02 13.81
C THR A 137 -6.54 0.94 12.31
N VAL A 138 -5.30 1.21 11.88
CA VAL A 138 -4.85 1.09 10.50
C VAL A 138 -3.52 0.33 10.44
N GLY A 139 -3.39 -0.58 9.47
CA GLY A 139 -2.12 -1.22 9.18
C GLY A 139 -1.21 -0.28 8.40
N LEU A 140 -0.04 0.05 8.99
CA LEU A 140 0.97 0.91 8.37
C LEU A 140 2.24 0.10 8.06
N ARG A 141 2.87 0.40 6.92
CA ARG A 141 4.09 -0.26 6.48
C ARG A 141 5.03 0.73 5.78
N MET A 142 6.32 0.58 6.02
CA MET A 142 7.37 1.26 5.26
C MET A 142 8.10 0.20 4.40
N PRO A 143 7.81 0.08 3.10
CA PRO A 143 8.44 -0.94 2.25
C PRO A 143 9.93 -0.65 2.07
N SER A 144 10.75 -1.69 1.89
CA SER A 144 12.19 -1.53 1.64
C SER A 144 12.51 -1.28 0.16
N HIS A 145 11.62 -1.62 -0.75
CA HIS A 145 11.85 -1.47 -2.19
C HIS A 145 12.09 -0.01 -2.58
N PRO A 146 13.22 0.32 -3.23
CA PRO A 146 13.60 1.72 -3.50
C PRO A 146 12.59 2.44 -4.39
N ILE A 147 12.02 1.77 -5.40
CA ILE A 147 10.99 2.33 -6.28
C ILE A 147 9.71 2.66 -5.50
N ALA A 148 9.25 1.75 -4.63
CA ALA A 148 8.07 2.01 -3.79
C ALA A 148 8.26 3.25 -2.92
N ARG A 149 9.39 3.34 -2.23
CA ARG A 149 9.72 4.49 -1.36
C ARG A 149 9.84 5.79 -2.14
N ALA A 150 10.52 5.76 -3.29
CA ALA A 150 10.66 6.93 -4.16
C ALA A 150 9.30 7.40 -4.70
N LEU A 151 8.45 6.47 -5.17
CA LEU A 151 7.10 6.78 -5.65
C LEU A 151 6.23 7.42 -4.55
N ILE A 152 6.19 6.82 -3.35
CA ILE A 152 5.40 7.33 -2.22
C ILE A 152 5.92 8.71 -1.80
N SER A 153 7.24 8.89 -1.76
CA SER A 153 7.87 10.17 -1.42
C SER A 153 7.54 11.25 -2.47
N LEU A 154 7.64 10.94 -3.76
CA LEU A 154 7.28 11.85 -4.86
C LEU A 154 5.78 12.17 -4.89
N ALA A 155 4.93 11.21 -4.52
CA ALA A 155 3.51 11.43 -4.38
C ALA A 155 3.19 12.40 -3.23
N GLY A 156 4.02 12.43 -2.19
CA GLY A 156 3.81 13.28 -1.01
C GLY A 156 2.58 12.91 -0.18
N VAL A 157 1.95 11.77 -0.49
CA VAL A 157 0.77 11.24 0.19
C VAL A 157 0.98 9.77 0.57
N PRO A 158 0.40 9.28 1.68
CA PRO A 158 0.41 7.87 2.00
C PRO A 158 -0.42 7.08 0.97
N VAL A 159 0.00 5.84 0.70
CA VAL A 159 -0.58 5.01 -0.36
C VAL A 159 -1.21 3.76 0.24
N ALA A 160 -2.53 3.64 0.13
CA ALA A 160 -3.23 2.39 0.43
C ALA A 160 -2.96 1.40 -0.70
N ALA A 161 -2.42 0.23 -0.38
CA ALA A 161 -2.09 -0.76 -1.39
C ALA A 161 -2.22 -2.21 -0.89
N PRO A 162 -3.27 -2.94 -1.29
CA PRO A 162 -3.28 -4.39 -1.27
C PRO A 162 -2.44 -4.94 -2.45
N SER A 163 -2.25 -6.25 -2.52
CA SER A 163 -1.62 -6.90 -3.68
C SER A 163 -2.35 -6.57 -5.01
N ALA A 164 -1.61 -6.46 -6.11
CA ALA A 164 -2.12 -5.99 -7.41
C ALA A 164 -2.73 -7.12 -8.27
N ASN A 165 -3.54 -8.00 -7.66
CA ASN A 165 -4.28 -9.09 -8.30
C ASN A 165 -5.79 -8.95 -8.09
N ALA A 166 -6.58 -9.64 -8.89
CA ALA A 166 -7.99 -9.86 -8.58
C ALA A 166 -8.13 -10.70 -7.31
N SER A 167 -9.12 -10.41 -6.45
CA SER A 167 -9.34 -11.17 -5.22
C SER A 167 -9.48 -12.67 -5.50
N GLY A 168 -8.83 -13.50 -4.69
CA GLY A 168 -8.81 -14.96 -4.84
C GLY A 168 -7.73 -15.50 -5.79
N ARG A 169 -6.96 -14.64 -6.46
CA ARG A 169 -5.80 -15.06 -7.28
C ARG A 169 -4.48 -14.90 -6.51
N PRO A 170 -3.41 -15.60 -6.94
CA PRO A 170 -2.08 -15.43 -6.35
C PRO A 170 -1.60 -13.97 -6.44
N SER A 171 -0.86 -13.53 -5.43
CA SER A 171 -0.27 -12.18 -5.42
C SER A 171 0.81 -12.06 -6.50
N PRO A 172 0.84 -10.95 -7.28
CA PRO A 172 1.76 -10.79 -8.39
C PRO A 172 3.17 -10.43 -7.92
N THR A 173 4.18 -11.08 -8.48
CA THR A 173 5.60 -10.80 -8.23
C THR A 173 6.29 -10.05 -9.36
N THR A 174 5.62 -9.89 -10.51
CA THR A 174 6.13 -9.14 -11.67
C THR A 174 5.05 -8.21 -12.24
N ALA A 175 5.46 -7.19 -12.99
CA ALA A 175 4.55 -6.30 -13.72
C ALA A 175 3.70 -7.06 -14.74
N GLY A 176 4.25 -8.11 -15.37
CA GLY A 176 3.52 -8.99 -16.27
C GLY A 176 2.36 -9.71 -15.59
N HIS A 177 2.53 -10.20 -14.37
CA HIS A 177 1.44 -10.81 -13.59
C HIS A 177 0.32 -9.79 -13.31
N VAL A 178 0.68 -8.55 -12.93
CA VAL A 178 -0.28 -7.47 -12.72
C VAL A 178 -1.06 -7.18 -13.99
N PHE A 179 -0.36 -7.05 -15.12
CA PHE A 179 -0.99 -6.75 -16.40
C PHE A 179 -1.95 -7.88 -16.83
N THR A 180 -1.56 -9.14 -16.66
CA THR A 180 -2.41 -10.29 -16.96
C THR A 180 -3.70 -10.29 -16.14
N ASP A 181 -3.64 -9.88 -14.88
CA ASP A 181 -4.78 -9.96 -13.96
C ASP A 181 -5.70 -8.74 -14.03
N LEU A 182 -5.13 -7.55 -14.09
CA LEU A 182 -5.87 -6.29 -13.98
C LEU A 182 -5.88 -5.47 -15.28
N GLY A 183 -4.95 -5.71 -16.21
CA GLY A 183 -4.89 -4.99 -17.47
C GLY A 183 -6.18 -5.10 -18.29
N PRO A 184 -6.72 -6.32 -18.54
CA PRO A 184 -7.96 -6.50 -19.31
C PRO A 184 -9.21 -5.85 -18.66
N ARG A 185 -9.13 -5.51 -17.38
CA ARG A 185 -10.24 -4.87 -16.65
C ARG A 185 -10.29 -3.35 -16.86
N HIS A 186 -9.30 -2.77 -17.51
CA HIS A 186 -9.20 -1.32 -17.76
C HIS A 186 -9.31 -0.45 -16.49
N VAL A 187 -8.82 -0.95 -15.37
CA VAL A 187 -8.92 -0.27 -14.07
C VAL A 187 -7.62 0.42 -13.65
N LEU A 188 -6.51 0.04 -14.28
CA LEU A 188 -5.18 0.61 -13.98
C LEU A 188 -4.93 1.85 -14.82
N SER A 189 -4.34 2.87 -14.18
CA SER A 189 -3.86 4.07 -14.88
C SER A 189 -2.37 3.98 -15.19
N TYR A 190 -1.62 3.20 -14.41
CA TYR A 190 -0.17 3.07 -14.58
C TYR A 190 0.36 1.81 -13.89
N ILE A 191 1.36 1.17 -14.48
CA ILE A 191 2.16 0.12 -13.87
C ILE A 191 3.62 0.60 -13.86
N VAL A 192 4.24 0.66 -12.70
CA VAL A 192 5.68 0.88 -12.57
C VAL A 192 6.34 -0.50 -12.56
N ASP A 193 7.13 -0.79 -13.60
CA ASP A 193 7.90 -2.03 -13.64
C ASP A 193 9.25 -1.82 -12.95
N GLY A 194 9.46 -2.50 -11.85
CA GLY A 194 10.72 -2.51 -11.11
C GLY A 194 11.35 -3.91 -11.03
N GLY A 195 10.94 -4.81 -11.93
CA GLY A 195 11.42 -6.18 -11.94
C GLY A 195 10.65 -7.09 -10.98
N GLU A 196 11.24 -8.23 -10.68
CA GLU A 196 10.67 -9.25 -9.82
C GLU A 196 10.81 -8.91 -8.34
N CYS A 197 9.75 -9.18 -7.56
CA CYS A 197 9.78 -9.04 -6.10
C CYS A 197 10.66 -10.12 -5.47
N SER A 198 11.52 -9.74 -4.52
CA SER A 198 12.52 -10.63 -3.94
C SER A 198 11.98 -11.67 -2.96
N ILE A 199 10.80 -11.41 -2.34
CA ILE A 199 10.22 -12.28 -1.29
C ILE A 199 9.09 -13.15 -1.83
N GLY A 200 8.15 -12.60 -2.61
CA GLY A 200 7.03 -13.36 -3.18
C GLY A 200 5.90 -13.69 -2.19
N LEU A 201 6.02 -13.30 -0.91
CA LEU A 201 5.00 -13.42 0.13
C LEU A 201 4.53 -12.04 0.56
N GLU A 202 3.30 -11.92 1.04
CA GLU A 202 2.80 -10.67 1.62
C GLU A 202 3.52 -10.29 2.93
N SER A 203 3.35 -9.05 3.39
CA SER A 203 3.93 -8.60 4.66
C SER A 203 3.32 -9.35 5.85
N THR A 204 4.12 -9.60 6.87
CA THR A 204 3.62 -10.04 8.18
C THR A 204 2.88 -8.88 8.84
N VAL A 205 1.67 -9.13 9.36
CA VAL A 205 0.85 -8.12 10.03
C VAL A 205 0.88 -8.38 11.53
N VAL A 206 1.28 -7.37 12.29
CA VAL A 206 1.44 -7.47 13.75
C VAL A 206 0.67 -6.35 14.43
N ASP A 207 -0.02 -6.72 15.50
CA ASP A 207 -0.57 -5.80 16.48
C ASP A 207 0.30 -5.84 17.74
N ALA A 208 0.91 -4.70 18.05
CA ALA A 208 1.69 -4.47 19.25
C ALA A 208 1.19 -3.24 20.02
N THR A 209 -0.01 -2.74 19.69
CA THR A 209 -0.50 -1.44 20.21
C THR A 209 -1.83 -1.56 20.97
N THR A 210 -2.67 -2.51 20.64
CA THR A 210 -4.04 -2.56 21.18
C THR A 210 -4.10 -3.14 22.59
N THR A 211 -3.20 -4.06 22.94
CA THR A 211 -3.14 -4.67 24.28
C THR A 211 -1.76 -4.42 24.88
N PRO A 212 -1.63 -3.69 26.01
CA PRO A 212 -0.36 -3.47 26.66
C PRO A 212 0.36 -4.79 27.02
N GLY A 213 1.62 -4.91 26.63
CA GLY A 213 2.45 -6.09 26.90
C GLY A 213 2.20 -7.29 26.00
N GLU A 214 1.24 -7.21 25.07
CA GLU A 214 0.99 -8.26 24.08
C GLU A 214 1.48 -7.85 22.68
N VAL A 215 2.04 -8.83 21.97
CA VAL A 215 2.34 -8.75 20.54
C VAL A 215 1.66 -9.90 19.84
N ARG A 216 0.77 -9.57 18.89
CA ARG A 216 -0.03 -10.57 18.17
C ARG A 216 0.31 -10.55 16.69
N VAL A 217 0.64 -11.70 16.13
CA VAL A 217 0.76 -11.89 14.68
C VAL A 217 -0.62 -12.16 14.10
N LEU A 218 -1.17 -11.19 13.40
CA LEU A 218 -2.52 -11.28 12.81
C LEU A 218 -2.52 -11.97 11.45
N ARG A 219 -1.40 -11.87 10.74
CA ARG A 219 -1.19 -12.55 9.46
C ARG A 219 0.30 -12.89 9.31
N PRO A 220 0.67 -14.17 9.14
CA PRO A 220 2.03 -14.55 8.79
C PRO A 220 2.36 -14.05 7.38
N GLY A 221 3.66 -13.78 7.13
CA GLY A 221 4.16 -13.29 5.84
C GLY A 221 5.68 -13.33 5.76
N GLY A 222 6.29 -12.33 5.16
CA GLY A 222 7.74 -12.29 4.90
C GLY A 222 8.65 -12.23 6.13
N ILE A 223 8.11 -12.00 7.34
CA ILE A 223 8.81 -12.09 8.62
C ILE A 223 8.21 -13.24 9.42
N SER A 224 9.04 -14.16 9.93
CA SER A 224 8.57 -15.28 10.73
C SER A 224 8.26 -14.87 12.19
N VAL A 225 7.50 -15.71 12.89
CA VAL A 225 7.17 -15.49 14.31
C VAL A 225 8.43 -15.52 15.17
N GLU A 226 9.37 -16.40 14.84
CA GLU A 226 10.66 -16.54 15.53
C GLU A 226 11.50 -15.27 15.40
N GLN A 227 11.53 -14.65 14.18
CA GLN A 227 12.23 -13.39 13.96
C GLN A 227 11.59 -12.24 14.77
N ILE A 228 10.26 -12.23 14.88
CA ILE A 228 9.53 -11.26 15.71
C ILE A 228 9.88 -11.46 17.18
N ALA A 229 9.85 -12.69 17.68
CA ALA A 229 10.22 -13.01 19.06
C ALA A 229 11.66 -12.55 19.38
N GLN A 230 12.61 -12.89 18.52
CA GLN A 230 14.00 -12.50 18.68
C GLN A 230 14.19 -10.96 18.69
N ALA A 231 13.39 -10.20 17.94
CA ALA A 231 13.49 -8.74 17.92
C ALA A 231 12.90 -8.08 19.18
N LEU A 232 12.17 -8.84 20.00
CA LEU A 232 11.52 -8.37 21.23
C LEU A 232 12.30 -8.77 22.51
N GLU A 233 13.34 -9.63 22.40
CA GLU A 233 14.29 -9.96 23.45
C GLU A 233 15.26 -8.79 23.73
#